data_b2f2b92500cd85281201b093e18a7cd5
#
_entry.id   b2f2b92500cd85281201b093e18a7cd5
#
_cell.length_a   1.000
_cell.length_b   1.000
_cell.length_c   1.000
_cell.angle_alpha   90.00
_cell.angle_beta   90.00
_cell.angle_gamma   90.00
#
_symmetry.space_group_name_H-M   'P 1'
#
loop_
_entity.id
_entity.type
_entity.pdbx_description
1 polymer ?
#
loop_
_entity_poly.entity_id
_entity_poly.type
_entity_poly.pdbx_seq_one_letter_code
_entity_poly.pdbx_strand_id
1 'polypeptide(L)'
;MAVSEKIELIKFNEEQYLKEGDAVYAQRAEVETIADAIDQAGYSNIFLLGIGGTEFEFAQFDYLVKKYSDIELYAINAADANTVHPKNLTKDSLVITASASGTTVEIVEALEWIQKTGAHIVGFTKKDCPVGRLCTTVIEAKVTTGQCEYSYVLQSFLIYSLLNKKGFFPNYTKFADQIKTIFKNLVDIRKVYEPKADEIAKTFYNKPYTIFTGSGALWGETLLFAMCILEEMQWVRTRPVTSAQFFHGTLELVEKDVPVFIVKGEDEFRKQDTRVEDFCKKINAEYTVLDTQEFALDVDPEF
;
A
#
# COMPACT_ATOMS: atom_id res chain seq x y z
N MET A 1 -24.25 -30.42 14.39
CA MET A 1 -23.54 -29.13 14.49
C MET A 1 -22.08 -29.49 14.49
N ALA A 2 -21.39 -29.30 13.39
CA ALA A 2 -19.93 -29.48 13.32
C ALA A 2 -19.32 -28.31 14.12
N VAL A 3 -18.53 -28.64 15.13
CA VAL A 3 -17.67 -27.66 15.80
C VAL A 3 -16.71 -27.18 14.71
N SER A 4 -16.85 -25.94 14.26
CA SER A 4 -15.87 -25.35 13.35
C SER A 4 -14.55 -25.37 14.10
N GLU A 5 -13.58 -26.15 13.62
CA GLU A 5 -12.21 -26.09 14.14
C GLU A 5 -11.80 -24.63 14.14
N LYS A 6 -11.39 -24.14 15.31
CA LYS A 6 -10.93 -22.77 15.45
C LYS A 6 -9.60 -22.67 14.70
N ILE A 7 -9.60 -22.03 13.55
CA ILE A 7 -8.38 -21.80 12.77
C ILE A 7 -7.47 -20.88 13.60
N GLU A 8 -6.31 -21.37 13.97
CA GLU A 8 -5.28 -20.62 14.68
C GLU A 8 -4.30 -20.03 13.67
N LEU A 9 -4.23 -18.70 13.62
CA LEU A 9 -3.29 -17.98 12.76
C LEU A 9 -1.89 -18.03 13.37
N ILE A 10 -0.91 -18.51 12.61
CA ILE A 10 0.47 -18.68 13.08
C ILE A 10 1.14 -17.31 13.24
N LYS A 11 1.80 -17.09 14.38
CA LYS A 11 2.52 -15.83 14.71
C LYS A 11 1.65 -14.57 14.61
N PHE A 12 0.35 -14.70 14.84
CA PHE A 12 -0.58 -13.59 14.82
C PHE A 12 -1.35 -13.49 16.13
N ASN A 13 -1.29 -12.33 16.77
CA ASN A 13 -2.04 -12.04 17.99
C ASN A 13 -3.28 -11.21 17.62
N GLU A 14 -4.41 -11.86 17.47
CA GLU A 14 -5.69 -11.24 17.08
C GLU A 14 -6.14 -10.16 18.05
N GLU A 15 -6.05 -10.42 19.37
CA GLU A 15 -6.50 -9.45 20.38
C GLU A 15 -5.66 -8.17 20.32
N GLN A 16 -4.34 -8.30 20.24
CA GLN A 16 -3.42 -7.17 20.09
C GLN A 16 -3.67 -6.40 18.78
N TYR A 17 -3.85 -7.12 17.69
CA TYR A 17 -4.11 -6.52 16.37
C TYR A 17 -5.39 -5.69 16.36
N LEU A 18 -6.49 -6.22 16.89
CA LEU A 18 -7.77 -5.51 16.96
C LEU A 18 -7.69 -4.29 17.89
N LYS A 19 -7.05 -4.43 19.05
CA LYS A 19 -6.84 -3.33 19.98
C LYS A 19 -6.03 -2.19 19.35
N GLU A 20 -4.97 -2.52 18.64
CA GLU A 20 -4.15 -1.54 17.91
C GLU A 20 -4.91 -0.93 16.73
N GLY A 21 -5.69 -1.72 16.01
CA GLY A 21 -6.56 -1.25 14.95
C GLY A 21 -7.58 -0.22 15.44
N ASP A 22 -8.22 -0.46 16.58
CA ASP A 22 -9.11 0.50 17.21
C ASP A 22 -8.40 1.80 17.59
N ALA A 23 -7.17 1.70 18.12
CA ALA A 23 -6.34 2.86 18.46
C ALA A 23 -5.93 3.67 17.21
N VAL A 24 -5.60 3.01 16.11
CA VAL A 24 -5.31 3.64 14.82
C VAL A 24 -6.54 4.35 14.27
N TYR A 25 -7.69 3.67 14.25
CA TYR A 25 -8.93 4.30 13.79
C TYR A 25 -9.31 5.53 14.63
N ALA A 26 -9.11 5.48 15.95
CA ALA A 26 -9.37 6.60 16.85
C ALA A 26 -8.49 7.84 16.57
N GLN A 27 -7.38 7.70 15.83
CA GLN A 27 -6.55 8.84 15.41
C GLN A 27 -7.16 9.64 14.25
N ARG A 28 -8.28 9.21 13.66
CA ARG A 28 -8.96 9.87 12.54
C ARG A 28 -9.10 11.38 12.75
N ALA A 29 -9.68 11.82 13.86
CA ALA A 29 -9.92 13.24 14.12
C ALA A 29 -8.62 14.05 14.24
N GLU A 30 -7.55 13.47 14.77
CA GLU A 30 -6.23 14.07 14.82
C GLU A 30 -5.67 14.27 13.41
N VAL A 31 -5.75 13.23 12.55
CA VAL A 31 -5.27 13.29 11.17
C VAL A 31 -6.11 14.25 10.31
N GLU A 32 -7.42 14.28 10.48
CA GLU A 32 -8.30 15.25 9.81
C GLU A 32 -7.97 16.68 10.21
N THR A 33 -7.63 16.94 11.47
CA THR A 33 -7.17 18.25 11.94
C THR A 33 -5.85 18.66 11.29
N ILE A 34 -4.94 17.72 11.10
CA ILE A 34 -3.68 17.94 10.36
C ILE A 34 -3.99 18.29 8.90
N ALA A 35 -4.90 17.54 8.26
CA ALA A 35 -5.34 17.84 6.90
C ALA A 35 -5.98 19.22 6.76
N ASP A 36 -6.77 19.66 7.76
CA ASP A 36 -7.33 21.02 7.83
C ASP A 36 -6.23 22.09 7.84
N ALA A 37 -5.22 21.92 8.67
CA ALA A 37 -4.12 22.86 8.78
C ALA A 37 -3.28 22.94 7.49
N ILE A 38 -3.04 21.79 6.83
CA ILE A 38 -2.33 21.73 5.56
C ILE A 38 -3.13 22.40 4.45
N ASP A 39 -4.42 22.14 4.36
CA ASP A 39 -5.29 22.76 3.35
C ASP A 39 -5.38 24.28 3.52
N GLN A 40 -5.49 24.77 4.76
CA GLN A 40 -5.49 26.19 5.08
C GLN A 40 -4.17 26.89 4.74
N ALA A 41 -3.03 26.21 4.96
CA ALA A 41 -1.72 26.72 4.58
C ALA A 41 -1.55 26.77 3.06
N GLY A 42 -2.22 25.87 2.34
CA GLY A 42 -2.13 25.72 0.91
C GLY A 42 -0.88 24.97 0.44
N TYR A 43 -0.98 24.35 -0.71
CA TYR A 43 0.13 23.69 -1.40
C TYR A 43 -0.11 23.70 -2.91
N SER A 44 0.97 23.69 -3.70
CA SER A 44 0.90 23.69 -5.17
C SER A 44 0.91 22.27 -5.75
N ASN A 45 1.58 21.33 -5.11
CA ASN A 45 1.70 19.95 -5.52
C ASN A 45 2.00 19.03 -4.34
N ILE A 46 1.90 17.71 -4.56
CA ILE A 46 2.17 16.70 -3.55
C ILE A 46 3.32 15.80 -4.04
N PHE A 47 4.29 15.56 -3.17
CA PHE A 47 5.31 14.53 -3.36
C PHE A 47 5.08 13.39 -2.37
N LEU A 48 4.88 12.17 -2.88
CA LEU A 48 4.90 10.94 -2.09
C LEU A 48 6.32 10.39 -2.16
N LEU A 49 7.09 10.55 -1.08
CA LEU A 49 8.50 10.22 -1.00
C LEU A 49 8.69 8.91 -0.22
N GLY A 50 9.11 7.86 -0.88
CA GLY A 50 9.35 6.54 -0.27
C GLY A 50 10.56 5.84 -0.84
N ILE A 51 10.88 4.67 -0.29
CA ILE A 51 11.85 3.73 -0.85
C ILE A 51 11.51 2.32 -0.39
N GLY A 52 11.64 1.33 -1.28
CA GLY A 52 11.23 -0.04 -0.99
C GLY A 52 9.75 -0.13 -0.61
N GLY A 53 9.42 -0.83 0.48
CA GLY A 53 8.03 -1.04 0.91
C GLY A 53 7.22 0.24 1.04
N THR A 54 7.80 1.34 1.54
CA THR A 54 7.08 2.60 1.71
C THR A 54 6.82 3.34 0.39
N GLU A 55 7.65 3.16 -0.64
CA GLU A 55 7.35 3.62 -1.99
C GLU A 55 6.18 2.83 -2.57
N PHE A 56 6.16 1.52 -2.36
CA PHE A 56 5.08 0.65 -2.84
C PHE A 56 3.75 0.94 -2.15
N GLU A 57 3.75 1.23 -0.85
CA GLU A 57 2.56 1.71 -0.12
C GLU A 57 1.92 2.93 -0.80
N PHE A 58 2.73 3.85 -1.32
CA PHE A 58 2.24 5.07 -1.96
C PHE A 58 1.66 4.87 -3.36
N ALA A 59 1.93 3.76 -4.03
CA ALA A 59 1.48 3.53 -5.41
C ALA A 59 -0.04 3.56 -5.56
N GLN A 60 -0.80 3.07 -4.57
CA GLN A 60 -2.26 3.15 -4.57
C GLN A 60 -2.76 4.60 -4.49
N PHE A 61 -2.12 5.43 -3.69
CA PHE A 61 -2.50 6.84 -3.54
C PHE A 61 -2.13 7.64 -4.79
N ASP A 62 -0.98 7.35 -5.42
CA ASP A 62 -0.61 7.93 -6.73
C ASP A 62 -1.69 7.64 -7.77
N TYR A 63 -2.15 6.40 -7.87
CA TYR A 63 -3.22 6.01 -8.76
C TYR A 63 -4.53 6.72 -8.44
N LEU A 64 -4.98 6.69 -7.17
CA LEU A 64 -6.28 7.23 -6.77
C LEU A 64 -6.34 8.74 -6.87
N VAL A 65 -5.28 9.46 -6.50
CA VAL A 65 -5.23 10.92 -6.67
C VAL A 65 -5.30 11.31 -8.13
N LYS A 66 -4.55 10.64 -9.02
CA LYS A 66 -4.61 10.86 -10.47
C LYS A 66 -5.97 10.51 -11.08
N LYS A 67 -6.68 9.54 -10.51
CA LYS A 67 -8.01 9.15 -10.99
C LYS A 67 -9.09 10.17 -10.63
N TYR A 68 -9.04 10.70 -9.41
CA TYR A 68 -10.13 11.51 -8.84
C TYR A 68 -9.86 13.00 -8.84
N SER A 69 -8.65 13.46 -9.16
CA SER A 69 -8.30 14.87 -9.08
C SER A 69 -7.35 15.33 -10.19
N ASP A 70 -7.21 16.64 -10.32
CA ASP A 70 -6.19 17.30 -11.14
C ASP A 70 -5.00 17.82 -10.30
N ILE A 71 -4.89 17.37 -9.05
CA ILE A 71 -3.76 17.72 -8.17
C ILE A 71 -2.47 17.16 -8.77
N GLU A 72 -1.47 18.02 -8.96
CA GLU A 72 -0.13 17.58 -9.36
C GLU A 72 0.50 16.73 -8.26
N LEU A 73 0.61 15.44 -8.50
CA LEU A 73 1.20 14.48 -7.58
C LEU A 73 2.34 13.71 -8.23
N TYR A 74 3.41 13.55 -7.47
CA TYR A 74 4.64 12.86 -7.87
C TYR A 74 5.00 11.80 -6.83
N ALA A 75 4.82 10.51 -7.15
CA ALA A 75 5.40 9.43 -6.37
C ALA A 75 6.87 9.26 -6.80
N ILE A 76 7.79 9.42 -5.87
CA ILE A 76 9.23 9.41 -6.16
C ILE A 76 10.01 8.56 -5.16
N ASN A 77 11.01 7.87 -5.68
CA ASN A 77 11.99 7.14 -4.88
C ASN A 77 12.94 8.12 -4.18
N ALA A 78 13.21 7.92 -2.89
CA ALA A 78 14.05 8.83 -2.10
C ALA A 78 15.50 8.91 -2.61
N ALA A 79 16.10 7.79 -3.06
CA ALA A 79 17.44 7.79 -3.62
C ALA A 79 17.51 8.53 -4.97
N ASP A 80 16.47 8.37 -5.81
CA ASP A 80 16.37 9.10 -7.07
C ASP A 80 16.17 10.60 -6.81
N ALA A 81 15.35 10.96 -5.82
CA ALA A 81 15.15 12.35 -5.40
C ALA A 81 16.47 12.99 -4.94
N ASN A 82 17.31 12.26 -4.19
CA ASN A 82 18.64 12.71 -3.77
C ASN A 82 19.59 12.94 -4.97
N THR A 83 19.40 12.22 -6.05
CA THR A 83 20.23 12.34 -7.26
C THR A 83 19.75 13.49 -8.14
N VAL A 84 18.45 13.63 -8.34
CA VAL A 84 17.86 14.56 -9.33
C VAL A 84 17.56 15.93 -8.75
N HIS A 85 17.19 16.02 -7.47
CA HIS A 85 16.67 17.23 -6.82
C HIS A 85 15.57 17.89 -7.67
N PRO A 86 14.34 17.34 -7.72
CA PRO A 86 13.27 17.82 -8.61
C PRO A 86 13.01 19.33 -8.46
N LYS A 87 13.08 20.06 -9.57
CA LYS A 87 12.95 21.54 -9.56
C LYS A 87 11.57 22.04 -9.15
N ASN A 88 10.54 21.21 -9.33
CA ASN A 88 9.17 21.51 -8.93
C ASN A 88 8.87 21.18 -7.46
N LEU A 89 9.84 20.62 -6.73
CA LEU A 89 9.78 20.50 -5.28
C LEU A 89 10.29 21.82 -4.67
N THR A 90 9.37 22.61 -4.15
CA THR A 90 9.61 23.99 -3.68
C THR A 90 9.03 24.20 -2.29
N LYS A 91 9.14 25.42 -1.76
CA LYS A 91 8.53 25.80 -0.48
C LYS A 91 6.99 25.66 -0.44
N ASP A 92 6.36 25.63 -1.61
CA ASP A 92 4.91 25.50 -1.75
C ASP A 92 4.49 24.03 -2.01
N SER A 93 5.41 23.07 -1.87
CA SER A 93 5.13 21.65 -2.00
C SER A 93 4.71 21.02 -0.67
N LEU A 94 3.80 20.06 -0.74
CA LEU A 94 3.51 19.13 0.34
C LEU A 94 4.29 17.84 0.08
N VAL A 95 5.17 17.46 1.00
CA VAL A 95 5.90 16.19 0.94
C VAL A 95 5.33 15.24 1.98
N ILE A 96 4.88 14.08 1.56
CA ILE A 96 4.39 13.00 2.42
C ILE A 96 5.38 11.85 2.34
N THR A 97 5.90 11.43 3.48
CA THR A 97 6.86 10.32 3.56
C THR A 97 6.47 9.31 4.62
N ALA A 98 6.97 8.09 4.51
CA ALA A 98 6.77 7.05 5.50
C ALA A 98 8.09 6.31 5.79
N SER A 99 8.32 5.97 7.06
CA SER A 99 9.45 5.13 7.46
C SER A 99 9.13 4.43 8.78
N ALA A 100 8.95 3.12 8.73
CA ALA A 100 8.65 2.31 9.92
C ALA A 100 9.81 2.32 10.92
N SER A 101 11.06 2.21 10.45
CA SER A 101 12.27 2.31 11.30
C SER A 101 12.56 3.74 11.74
N GLY A 102 12.19 4.72 10.92
CA GLY A 102 12.54 6.13 11.09
C GLY A 102 14.02 6.45 10.88
N THR A 103 14.80 5.51 10.33
CA THR A 103 16.26 5.61 10.16
C THR A 103 16.74 5.32 8.74
N THR A 104 15.83 5.15 7.79
CA THR A 104 16.14 4.87 6.37
C THR A 104 17.02 5.99 5.82
N VAL A 105 18.25 5.64 5.44
CA VAL A 105 19.31 6.61 5.09
C VAL A 105 18.87 7.52 3.96
N GLU A 106 18.36 6.96 2.88
CA GLU A 106 17.93 7.70 1.69
C GLU A 106 16.80 8.67 1.98
N ILE A 107 15.89 8.32 2.89
CA ILE A 107 14.81 9.22 3.33
C ILE A 107 15.39 10.35 4.19
N VAL A 108 16.31 10.04 5.13
CA VAL A 108 16.96 11.07 5.96
C VAL A 108 17.69 12.06 5.08
N GLU A 109 18.53 11.60 4.16
CA GLU A 109 19.27 12.45 3.20
C GLU A 109 18.30 13.32 2.36
N ALA A 110 17.22 12.73 1.87
CA ALA A 110 16.21 13.47 1.11
C ALA A 110 15.58 14.58 1.97
N LEU A 111 15.14 14.25 3.18
CA LEU A 111 14.51 15.24 4.05
C LEU A 111 15.44 16.36 4.50
N GLU A 112 16.76 16.10 4.63
CA GLU A 112 17.75 17.13 4.98
C GLU A 112 17.86 18.25 3.93
N TRP A 113 17.76 17.95 2.66
CA TRP A 113 17.74 18.99 1.63
C TRP A 113 16.33 19.54 1.36
N ILE A 114 15.28 18.68 1.43
CA ILE A 114 13.89 19.12 1.26
C ILE A 114 13.51 20.13 2.33
N GLN A 115 13.88 19.92 3.59
CA GLN A 115 13.64 20.88 4.68
C GLN A 115 14.18 22.28 4.36
N LYS A 116 15.33 22.36 3.68
CA LYS A 116 15.95 23.64 3.28
C LYS A 116 15.16 24.37 2.18
N THR A 117 14.28 23.68 1.44
CA THR A 117 13.39 24.35 0.47
C THR A 117 12.25 25.10 1.14
N GLY A 118 11.91 24.75 2.37
CA GLY A 118 10.74 25.27 3.09
C GLY A 118 9.45 24.51 2.82
N ALA A 119 9.49 23.38 2.10
CA ALA A 119 8.33 22.52 1.87
C ALA A 119 7.72 22.03 3.19
N HIS A 120 6.40 21.82 3.21
CA HIS A 120 5.73 21.20 4.36
C HIS A 120 5.90 19.67 4.28
N ILE A 121 6.55 19.10 5.29
CA ILE A 121 6.88 17.67 5.33
C ILE A 121 5.99 16.96 6.35
N VAL A 122 5.19 16.01 5.91
CA VAL A 122 4.40 15.10 6.77
C VAL A 122 5.07 13.73 6.77
N GLY A 123 5.43 13.24 7.95
CA GLY A 123 6.05 11.93 8.12
C GLY A 123 5.12 10.96 8.86
N PHE A 124 4.84 9.80 8.24
CA PHE A 124 4.26 8.64 8.92
C PHE A 124 5.40 7.82 9.54
N THR A 125 5.76 8.17 10.78
CA THR A 125 6.94 7.63 11.48
C THR A 125 6.89 7.96 12.96
N LYS A 126 7.92 7.58 13.72
CA LYS A 126 8.09 7.95 15.14
C LYS A 126 8.61 9.37 15.26
N LYS A 127 8.14 10.13 16.27
CA LYS A 127 8.60 11.52 16.51
C LYS A 127 10.08 11.60 16.83
N ASP A 128 10.56 10.72 17.69
CA ASP A 128 11.93 10.77 18.23
C ASP A 128 12.94 9.96 17.39
N CYS A 129 12.76 9.90 16.07
CA CYS A 129 13.68 9.24 15.14
C CYS A 129 14.33 10.26 14.19
N PRO A 130 15.39 9.90 13.45
CA PRO A 130 16.03 10.78 12.46
C PRO A 130 15.04 11.37 11.44
N VAL A 131 14.18 10.55 10.85
CA VAL A 131 13.16 11.00 9.89
C VAL A 131 12.15 11.94 10.55
N GLY A 132 11.62 11.56 11.75
CA GLY A 132 10.61 12.36 12.45
C GLY A 132 11.09 13.77 12.83
N ARG A 133 12.37 13.90 13.20
CA ARG A 133 12.96 15.22 13.54
C ARG A 133 13.12 16.16 12.34
N LEU A 134 13.08 15.65 11.11
CA LEU A 134 13.15 16.43 9.88
C LEU A 134 11.76 16.79 9.33
N CYS A 135 10.69 16.17 9.85
CA CYS A 135 9.33 16.44 9.41
C CYS A 135 8.76 17.72 10.09
N THR A 136 7.95 18.45 9.35
CA THR A 136 7.16 19.58 9.87
C THR A 136 6.04 19.07 10.77
N THR A 137 5.42 17.95 10.35
CA THR A 137 4.32 17.28 11.04
C THR A 137 4.61 15.77 11.06
N VAL A 138 4.37 15.12 12.20
CA VAL A 138 4.54 13.68 12.35
C VAL A 138 3.20 13.04 12.74
N ILE A 139 2.78 12.07 11.97
CA ILE A 139 1.66 11.18 12.29
C ILE A 139 2.26 9.84 12.73
N GLU A 140 2.30 9.63 14.03
CA GLU A 140 2.82 8.40 14.62
C GLU A 140 1.67 7.46 14.95
N ALA A 141 1.68 6.25 14.38
CA ALA A 141 0.69 5.23 14.72
C ALA A 141 0.84 4.83 16.20
N LYS A 142 -0.25 4.85 16.96
CA LYS A 142 -0.25 4.51 18.39
C LYS A 142 -0.31 3.00 18.60
N VAL A 143 0.70 2.31 18.09
CA VAL A 143 0.80 0.85 18.06
C VAL A 143 2.19 0.38 18.50
N THR A 144 2.28 -0.90 18.88
CA THR A 144 3.54 -1.54 19.26
C THR A 144 4.01 -2.57 18.25
N THR A 145 3.11 -2.98 17.33
CA THR A 145 3.40 -3.91 16.23
C THR A 145 3.46 -3.14 14.90
N GLY A 146 4.22 -3.69 13.94
CA GLY A 146 4.44 -3.04 12.64
C GLY A 146 3.59 -3.67 11.54
N GLN A 147 2.27 -3.55 11.62
CA GLN A 147 1.39 -4.00 10.52
C GLN A 147 1.21 -2.87 9.50
N CYS A 148 1.41 -3.15 8.22
CA CYS A 148 1.31 -2.14 7.16
C CYS A 148 -0.10 -1.55 7.05
N GLU A 149 -1.15 -2.31 7.38
CA GLU A 149 -2.54 -1.87 7.35
C GLU A 149 -2.80 -0.66 8.25
N TYR A 150 -2.05 -0.51 9.32
CA TYR A 150 -2.14 0.66 10.21
C TYR A 150 -1.69 1.94 9.50
N SER A 151 -0.59 1.84 8.76
CA SER A 151 -0.07 2.94 7.93
C SER A 151 -1.07 3.33 6.84
N TYR A 152 -1.63 2.35 6.13
CA TYR A 152 -2.63 2.59 5.09
C TYR A 152 -3.86 3.34 5.59
N VAL A 153 -4.40 2.97 6.75
CA VAL A 153 -5.57 3.65 7.32
C VAL A 153 -5.25 5.11 7.66
N LEU A 154 -4.11 5.39 8.29
CA LEU A 154 -3.71 6.77 8.61
C LEU A 154 -3.41 7.60 7.37
N GLN A 155 -2.72 7.02 6.37
CA GLN A 155 -2.45 7.67 5.08
C GLN A 155 -3.76 7.97 4.33
N SER A 156 -4.73 7.03 4.35
CA SER A 156 -6.04 7.23 3.75
C SER A 156 -6.81 8.38 4.41
N PHE A 157 -6.78 8.48 5.72
CA PHE A 157 -7.40 9.62 6.42
C PHE A 157 -6.79 10.96 6.01
N LEU A 158 -5.46 11.04 5.86
CA LEU A 158 -4.81 12.26 5.43
C LEU A 158 -5.13 12.59 3.97
N ILE A 159 -4.80 11.67 3.06
CA ILE A 159 -4.81 11.94 1.61
C ILE A 159 -6.25 12.14 1.12
N TYR A 160 -7.19 11.28 1.54
CA TYR A 160 -8.58 11.42 1.09
C TYR A 160 -9.30 12.60 1.75
N SER A 161 -8.91 12.99 2.97
CA SER A 161 -9.38 14.24 3.56
C SER A 161 -8.90 15.46 2.76
N LEU A 162 -7.63 15.48 2.33
CA LEU A 162 -7.11 16.54 1.46
C LEU A 162 -7.85 16.59 0.11
N LEU A 163 -8.13 15.44 -0.51
CA LEU A 163 -8.96 15.37 -1.72
C LEU A 163 -10.37 15.91 -1.49
N ASN A 164 -11.00 15.55 -0.37
CA ASN A 164 -12.32 16.03 0.00
C ASN A 164 -12.36 17.56 0.12
N LYS A 165 -11.36 18.17 0.78
CA LYS A 165 -11.25 19.63 0.94
C LYS A 165 -11.11 20.36 -0.38
N LYS A 166 -10.49 19.75 -1.37
CA LYS A 166 -10.40 20.25 -2.74
C LYS A 166 -11.63 19.94 -3.60
N GLY A 167 -12.64 19.22 -3.05
CA GLY A 167 -13.88 18.87 -3.75
C GLY A 167 -13.80 17.62 -4.61
N PHE A 168 -12.69 16.86 -4.57
CA PHE A 168 -12.47 15.70 -5.44
C PHE A 168 -12.97 14.37 -4.87
N PHE A 169 -13.16 14.25 -3.57
CA PHE A 169 -13.67 13.05 -2.92
C PHE A 169 -14.80 13.39 -1.92
N PRO A 170 -16.00 13.75 -2.43
CA PRO A 170 -17.10 14.24 -1.56
C PRO A 170 -17.63 13.19 -0.58
N ASN A 171 -17.44 11.91 -0.86
CA ASN A 171 -17.90 10.81 -0.01
C ASN A 171 -16.88 10.41 1.08
N TYR A 172 -15.85 11.21 1.34
CA TYR A 172 -14.81 10.92 2.33
C TYR A 172 -15.36 10.55 3.71
N THR A 173 -16.32 11.29 4.24
CA THR A 173 -16.89 11.01 5.55
C THR A 173 -17.52 9.62 5.59
N LYS A 174 -18.29 9.26 4.57
CA LYS A 174 -18.90 7.94 4.42
C LYS A 174 -17.85 6.83 4.36
N PHE A 175 -16.81 7.02 3.52
CA PHE A 175 -15.68 6.11 3.46
C PHE A 175 -15.03 5.91 4.84
N ALA A 176 -14.66 7.02 5.51
CA ALA A 176 -13.99 6.98 6.80
C ALA A 176 -14.83 6.34 7.91
N ASP A 177 -16.17 6.48 7.85
CA ASP A 177 -17.09 5.81 8.77
C ASP A 177 -17.15 4.30 8.50
N GLN A 178 -17.16 3.88 7.24
CA GLN A 178 -17.29 2.48 6.85
C GLN A 178 -16.01 1.67 7.15
N ILE A 179 -14.82 2.25 7.01
CA ILE A 179 -13.57 1.52 7.33
C ILE A 179 -13.34 1.33 8.84
N LYS A 180 -14.29 1.73 9.71
CA LYS A 180 -14.21 1.49 11.15
C LYS A 180 -14.05 0.00 11.49
N THR A 181 -14.62 -0.88 10.70
CA THR A 181 -14.58 -2.33 10.91
C THR A 181 -13.46 -3.03 10.15
N ILE A 182 -12.59 -2.27 9.46
CA ILE A 182 -11.61 -2.85 8.52
C ILE A 182 -10.70 -3.89 9.18
N PHE A 183 -10.20 -3.62 10.38
CA PHE A 183 -9.28 -4.54 11.07
C PHE A 183 -9.98 -5.85 11.47
N LYS A 184 -11.25 -5.79 11.89
CA LYS A 184 -12.05 -7.00 12.13
C LYS A 184 -12.27 -7.77 10.82
N ASN A 185 -12.63 -7.10 9.75
CA ASN A 185 -12.84 -7.71 8.45
C ASN A 185 -11.55 -8.40 7.95
N LEU A 186 -10.39 -7.76 8.12
CA LEU A 186 -9.09 -8.35 7.77
C LEU A 186 -8.76 -9.60 8.60
N VAL A 187 -9.13 -9.64 9.89
CA VAL A 187 -8.98 -10.86 10.71
C VAL A 187 -9.88 -11.97 10.18
N ASP A 188 -11.13 -11.67 9.85
CA ASP A 188 -12.07 -12.65 9.33
C ASP A 188 -11.57 -13.19 7.96
N ILE A 189 -11.05 -12.34 7.08
CA ILE A 189 -10.42 -12.74 5.81
C ILE A 189 -9.20 -13.63 6.06
N ARG A 190 -8.29 -13.27 6.96
CA ARG A 190 -7.12 -14.09 7.32
C ARG A 190 -7.53 -15.50 7.70
N LYS A 191 -8.55 -15.65 8.55
CA LYS A 191 -9.05 -16.97 8.98
C LYS A 191 -9.61 -17.80 7.83
N VAL A 192 -10.36 -17.15 6.93
CA VAL A 192 -10.93 -17.84 5.76
C VAL A 192 -9.85 -18.23 4.76
N TYR A 193 -8.83 -17.37 4.61
CA TYR A 193 -7.79 -17.57 3.60
C TYR A 193 -6.64 -18.47 4.07
N GLU A 194 -6.42 -18.64 5.37
CA GLU A 194 -5.28 -19.39 5.93
C GLU A 194 -5.08 -20.78 5.33
N PRO A 195 -6.13 -21.63 5.15
CA PRO A 195 -5.96 -22.94 4.52
C PRO A 195 -5.46 -22.84 3.07
N LYS A 196 -5.94 -21.86 2.30
CA LYS A 196 -5.51 -21.63 0.92
C LYS A 196 -4.07 -21.11 0.87
N ALA A 197 -3.71 -20.23 1.79
CA ALA A 197 -2.34 -19.72 1.91
C ALA A 197 -1.34 -20.85 2.25
N ASP A 198 -1.70 -21.74 3.16
CA ASP A 198 -0.89 -22.92 3.52
C ASP A 198 -0.70 -23.88 2.34
N GLU A 199 -1.76 -24.15 1.57
CA GLU A 199 -1.70 -24.94 0.34
C GLU A 199 -0.78 -24.29 -0.71
N ILE A 200 -0.93 -22.99 -0.94
CA ILE A 200 -0.09 -22.22 -1.85
C ILE A 200 1.38 -22.31 -1.42
N ALA A 201 1.66 -22.05 -0.15
CA ALA A 201 3.01 -22.10 0.38
C ALA A 201 3.65 -23.49 0.19
N LYS A 202 2.95 -24.56 0.51
CA LYS A 202 3.42 -25.94 0.33
C LYS A 202 3.65 -26.32 -1.14
N THR A 203 2.84 -25.77 -2.05
CA THR A 203 2.91 -26.09 -3.48
C THR A 203 4.06 -25.34 -4.16
N PHE A 204 4.30 -24.10 -3.78
CA PHE A 204 5.16 -23.19 -4.55
C PHE A 204 6.50 -22.82 -3.90
N TYR A 205 6.77 -23.19 -2.63
CA TYR A 205 7.97 -22.76 -1.90
C TYR A 205 9.31 -23.12 -2.57
N ASN A 206 9.36 -24.15 -3.40
CA ASN A 206 10.58 -24.64 -4.04
C ASN A 206 10.62 -24.43 -5.55
N LYS A 207 9.72 -23.63 -6.11
CA LYS A 207 9.74 -23.30 -7.53
C LYS A 207 10.99 -22.46 -7.86
N PRO A 208 11.54 -22.58 -9.09
CA PRO A 208 12.75 -21.86 -9.48
C PRO A 208 12.59 -20.34 -9.37
N TYR A 209 11.45 -19.81 -9.75
CA TYR A 209 10.95 -18.46 -9.47
C TYR A 209 9.44 -18.39 -9.74
N THR A 210 8.82 -17.30 -9.32
CA THR A 210 7.38 -17.08 -9.48
C THR A 210 7.14 -15.72 -10.13
N ILE A 211 6.17 -15.64 -11.04
CA ILE A 211 5.75 -14.39 -11.66
C ILE A 211 4.55 -13.85 -10.88
N PHE A 212 4.61 -12.56 -10.50
CA PHE A 212 3.50 -11.85 -9.87
C PHE A 212 3.00 -10.76 -10.79
N THR A 213 1.68 -10.76 -11.07
CA THR A 213 1.05 -9.69 -11.84
C THR A 213 -0.04 -9.00 -11.02
N GLY A 214 -0.19 -7.71 -11.21
CA GLY A 214 -1.23 -6.88 -10.60
C GLY A 214 -1.34 -5.56 -11.34
N SER A 215 -2.39 -4.82 -11.08
CA SER A 215 -2.67 -3.55 -11.76
C SER A 215 -3.37 -2.57 -10.82
N GLY A 216 -3.46 -1.30 -11.23
CA GLY A 216 -4.26 -0.29 -10.54
C GLY A 216 -3.86 -0.11 -9.08
N ALA A 217 -4.83 -0.06 -8.20
CA ALA A 217 -4.62 0.13 -6.76
C ALA A 217 -3.80 -0.99 -6.11
N LEU A 218 -3.85 -2.22 -6.64
CA LEU A 218 -3.12 -3.38 -6.09
C LEU A 218 -1.71 -3.57 -6.66
N TRP A 219 -1.26 -2.71 -7.58
CA TRP A 219 0.09 -2.83 -8.11
C TRP A 219 1.17 -2.64 -7.03
N GLY A 220 0.99 -1.65 -6.17
CA GLY A 220 1.91 -1.40 -5.04
C GLY A 220 2.01 -2.60 -4.11
N GLU A 221 0.88 -3.19 -3.74
CA GLU A 221 0.84 -4.41 -2.89
C GLU A 221 1.46 -5.62 -3.57
N THR A 222 1.28 -5.76 -4.89
CA THR A 222 1.94 -6.82 -5.67
C THR A 222 3.46 -6.71 -5.58
N LEU A 223 4.01 -5.50 -5.69
CA LEU A 223 5.44 -5.22 -5.53
C LEU A 223 5.91 -5.47 -4.10
N LEU A 224 5.18 -4.93 -3.11
CA LEU A 224 5.52 -5.06 -1.70
C LEU A 224 5.57 -6.53 -1.30
N PHE A 225 4.56 -7.30 -1.65
CA PHE A 225 4.50 -8.72 -1.33
C PHE A 225 5.64 -9.50 -2.00
N ALA A 226 5.86 -9.27 -3.32
CA ALA A 226 6.88 -9.98 -4.07
C ALA A 226 8.29 -9.64 -3.54
N MET A 227 8.63 -8.36 -3.39
CA MET A 227 9.99 -7.93 -3.06
C MET A 227 10.27 -7.95 -1.56
N CYS A 228 9.39 -7.34 -0.74
CA CYS A 228 9.67 -7.19 0.68
C CYS A 228 9.32 -8.45 1.49
N ILE A 229 8.29 -9.20 1.10
CA ILE A 229 7.88 -10.39 1.84
C ILE A 229 8.54 -11.65 1.27
N LEU A 230 8.45 -11.89 -0.03
CA LEU A 230 8.96 -13.13 -0.60
C LEU A 230 10.47 -13.10 -0.85
N GLU A 231 11.02 -12.05 -1.46
CA GLU A 231 12.46 -11.99 -1.73
C GLU A 231 13.26 -11.69 -0.47
N GLU A 232 12.93 -10.61 0.24
CA GLU A 232 13.69 -10.14 1.40
C GLU A 232 13.57 -11.09 2.61
N MET A 233 12.32 -11.49 2.98
CA MET A 233 12.09 -12.27 4.19
C MET A 233 12.16 -13.77 3.97
N GLN A 234 11.79 -14.29 2.78
CA GLN A 234 11.67 -15.72 2.49
C GLN A 234 12.72 -16.23 1.50
N TRP A 235 13.47 -15.33 0.85
CA TRP A 235 14.47 -15.64 -0.18
C TRP A 235 13.89 -16.41 -1.39
N VAL A 236 12.60 -16.21 -1.64
CA VAL A 236 11.91 -16.73 -2.82
C VAL A 236 12.13 -15.77 -3.98
N ARG A 237 12.61 -16.29 -5.11
CA ARG A 237 12.83 -15.46 -6.31
C ARG A 237 11.50 -15.12 -6.94
N THR A 238 11.27 -13.84 -7.21
CA THR A 238 10.05 -13.36 -7.85
C THR A 238 10.33 -12.52 -9.10
N ARG A 239 9.30 -12.40 -9.93
CA ARG A 239 9.27 -11.49 -11.07
C ARG A 239 7.96 -10.71 -11.01
N PRO A 240 7.89 -9.62 -10.24
CA PRO A 240 6.73 -8.74 -10.29
C PRO A 240 6.72 -7.94 -11.59
N VAL A 241 5.53 -7.82 -12.20
CA VAL A 241 5.33 -7.05 -13.43
C VAL A 241 3.86 -6.59 -13.49
N THR A 242 3.58 -5.39 -14.00
CA THR A 242 2.19 -5.00 -14.21
C THR A 242 1.51 -5.92 -15.23
N SER A 243 0.21 -6.17 -15.06
CA SER A 243 -0.54 -7.01 -15.99
C SER A 243 -0.49 -6.48 -17.44
N ALA A 244 -0.36 -5.17 -17.62
CA ALA A 244 -0.14 -4.58 -18.94
C ALA A 244 1.24 -4.94 -19.52
N GLN A 245 2.32 -4.76 -18.74
CA GLN A 245 3.69 -5.04 -19.17
C GLN A 245 3.98 -6.53 -19.31
N PHE A 246 3.21 -7.40 -18.66
CA PHE A 246 3.32 -8.85 -18.80
C PHE A 246 3.37 -9.27 -20.27
N PHE A 247 2.54 -8.67 -21.12
CA PHE A 247 2.45 -8.97 -22.56
C PHE A 247 3.59 -8.39 -23.42
N HIS A 248 4.54 -7.69 -22.82
CA HIS A 248 5.65 -7.04 -23.51
C HIS A 248 7.02 -7.64 -23.13
N GLY A 249 7.02 -8.93 -22.87
CA GLY A 249 8.24 -9.71 -22.61
C GLY A 249 8.06 -10.81 -21.57
N THR A 250 7.45 -10.53 -20.43
CA THR A 250 7.34 -11.50 -19.32
C THR A 250 6.55 -12.75 -19.69
N LEU A 251 5.56 -12.65 -20.59
CA LEU A 251 4.81 -13.82 -21.07
C LEU A 251 5.70 -14.94 -21.64
N GLU A 252 6.88 -14.59 -22.21
CA GLU A 252 7.84 -15.57 -22.73
C GLU A 252 8.54 -16.37 -21.64
N LEU A 253 8.46 -15.91 -20.39
CA LEU A 253 9.04 -16.60 -19.23
C LEU A 253 8.05 -17.56 -18.56
N VAL A 254 6.82 -17.65 -19.09
CA VAL A 254 5.81 -18.58 -18.57
C VAL A 254 6.09 -19.96 -19.14
N GLU A 255 6.87 -20.71 -18.41
CA GLU A 255 7.31 -22.07 -18.76
C GLU A 255 6.76 -23.08 -17.75
N LYS A 256 7.02 -24.36 -18.03
CA LYS A 256 6.72 -25.43 -17.08
C LYS A 256 7.47 -25.16 -15.76
N ASP A 257 6.79 -25.32 -14.64
CA ASP A 257 7.30 -25.10 -13.28
C ASP A 257 7.56 -23.61 -12.91
N VAL A 258 7.06 -22.65 -13.72
CA VAL A 258 7.06 -21.23 -13.42
C VAL A 258 5.62 -20.76 -13.20
N PRO A 259 5.13 -20.74 -11.95
CA PRO A 259 3.77 -20.35 -11.66
C PRO A 259 3.57 -18.82 -11.82
N VAL A 260 2.36 -18.46 -12.22
CA VAL A 260 1.91 -17.06 -12.31
C VAL A 260 0.88 -16.77 -11.22
N PHE A 261 1.17 -15.81 -10.36
CA PHE A 261 0.22 -15.27 -9.40
C PHE A 261 -0.39 -13.99 -9.95
N ILE A 262 -1.71 -13.94 -10.00
CA ILE A 262 -2.48 -12.83 -10.56
C ILE A 262 -3.23 -12.17 -9.41
N VAL A 263 -2.77 -10.98 -8.98
CA VAL A 263 -3.43 -10.16 -7.97
C VAL A 263 -4.48 -9.32 -8.67
N LYS A 264 -5.75 -9.60 -8.40
CA LYS A 264 -6.88 -9.09 -9.18
C LYS A 264 -7.75 -8.18 -8.32
N GLY A 265 -7.70 -6.88 -8.62
CA GLY A 265 -8.47 -5.84 -7.95
C GLY A 265 -9.90 -5.70 -8.49
N GLU A 266 -10.64 -4.74 -7.92
CA GLU A 266 -12.02 -4.41 -8.32
C GLU A 266 -12.12 -3.12 -9.11
N ASP A 267 -10.99 -2.43 -9.31
CA ASP A 267 -10.92 -1.21 -10.13
C ASP A 267 -11.00 -1.49 -11.64
N GLU A 268 -10.97 -0.44 -12.45
CA GLU A 268 -11.05 -0.52 -13.90
C GLU A 268 -9.91 -1.26 -14.58
N PHE A 269 -8.80 -1.50 -13.86
CA PHE A 269 -7.67 -2.28 -14.35
C PHE A 269 -7.91 -3.80 -14.30
N ARG A 270 -8.94 -4.26 -13.59
CA ARG A 270 -9.31 -5.69 -13.51
C ARG A 270 -9.36 -6.39 -14.87
N LYS A 271 -9.73 -5.69 -15.94
CA LYS A 271 -9.70 -6.23 -17.32
C LYS A 271 -8.30 -6.63 -17.80
N GLN A 272 -7.25 -5.95 -17.30
CA GLN A 272 -5.87 -6.29 -17.64
C GLN A 272 -5.44 -7.56 -16.92
N ASP A 273 -5.83 -7.71 -15.66
CA ASP A 273 -5.56 -8.90 -14.85
C ASP A 273 -6.29 -10.12 -15.42
N THR A 274 -7.57 -9.92 -15.84
CA THR A 274 -8.35 -10.95 -16.53
C THR A 274 -7.68 -11.40 -17.83
N ARG A 275 -7.06 -10.49 -18.58
CA ARG A 275 -6.33 -10.83 -19.80
C ARG A 275 -5.12 -11.74 -19.51
N VAL A 276 -4.40 -11.53 -18.39
CA VAL A 276 -3.32 -12.43 -17.97
C VAL A 276 -3.87 -13.80 -17.60
N GLU A 277 -4.97 -13.83 -16.85
CA GLU A 277 -5.66 -15.07 -16.49
C GLU A 277 -6.08 -15.89 -17.73
N ASP A 278 -6.70 -15.23 -18.71
CA ASP A 278 -7.13 -15.85 -19.96
C ASP A 278 -5.94 -16.39 -20.79
N PHE A 279 -4.82 -15.67 -20.78
CA PHE A 279 -3.58 -16.14 -21.40
C PHE A 279 -3.08 -17.42 -20.72
N CYS A 280 -2.98 -17.42 -19.38
CA CYS A 280 -2.54 -18.58 -18.62
C CYS A 280 -3.44 -19.80 -18.88
N LYS A 281 -4.76 -19.60 -18.88
CA LYS A 281 -5.74 -20.64 -19.24
C LYS A 281 -5.48 -21.21 -20.64
N LYS A 282 -5.30 -20.32 -21.63
CA LYS A 282 -5.12 -20.70 -23.04
C LYS A 282 -3.89 -21.57 -23.27
N ILE A 283 -2.78 -21.29 -22.58
CA ILE A 283 -1.54 -22.07 -22.72
C ILE A 283 -1.40 -23.19 -21.70
N ASN A 284 -2.42 -23.40 -20.85
CA ASN A 284 -2.41 -24.37 -19.76
C ASN A 284 -1.22 -24.17 -18.79
N ALA A 285 -0.91 -22.90 -18.46
CA ALA A 285 0.11 -22.55 -17.49
C ALA A 285 -0.33 -22.89 -16.06
N GLU A 286 0.62 -23.05 -15.16
CA GLU A 286 0.38 -23.12 -13.72
C GLU A 286 0.14 -21.68 -13.20
N TYR A 287 -1.06 -21.39 -12.68
CA TYR A 287 -1.38 -20.05 -12.17
C TYR A 287 -2.32 -20.10 -10.98
N THR A 288 -2.26 -19.03 -10.16
CA THR A 288 -3.15 -18.81 -9.03
C THR A 288 -3.71 -17.40 -9.12
N VAL A 289 -5.02 -17.24 -8.96
CA VAL A 289 -5.67 -15.93 -8.87
C VAL A 289 -5.89 -15.59 -7.39
N LEU A 290 -5.45 -14.41 -7.00
CA LEU A 290 -5.72 -13.77 -5.72
C LEU A 290 -6.74 -12.67 -5.99
N ASP A 291 -8.03 -13.00 -5.89
CA ASP A 291 -9.14 -12.13 -6.28
C ASP A 291 -9.79 -11.48 -5.08
N THR A 292 -9.75 -10.15 -5.00
CA THR A 292 -10.37 -9.40 -3.89
C THR A 292 -11.89 -9.57 -3.83
N GLN A 293 -12.55 -9.86 -4.94
CA GLN A 293 -13.99 -10.14 -4.96
C GLN A 293 -14.39 -11.41 -4.21
N GLU A 294 -13.44 -12.32 -3.91
CA GLU A 294 -13.71 -13.47 -3.05
C GLU A 294 -13.97 -13.07 -1.58
N PHE A 295 -13.64 -11.83 -1.21
CA PHE A 295 -13.68 -11.34 0.16
C PHE A 295 -14.58 -10.11 0.26
N ALA A 296 -15.89 -10.32 0.40
CA ALA A 296 -16.83 -9.23 0.63
C ALA A 296 -16.55 -8.53 1.97
N LEU A 297 -16.34 -7.22 1.92
CA LEU A 297 -16.23 -6.36 3.08
C LEU A 297 -17.57 -5.62 3.28
N ASP A 298 -17.86 -5.23 4.52
CA ASP A 298 -18.97 -4.35 4.86
C ASP A 298 -18.66 -2.89 4.47
N VAL A 299 -18.20 -2.70 3.24
CA VAL A 299 -17.82 -1.42 2.67
C VAL A 299 -18.57 -1.25 1.35
N ASP A 300 -19.02 -0.04 1.08
CA ASP A 300 -19.74 0.27 -0.15
C ASP A 300 -18.88 -0.01 -1.39
N PRO A 301 -19.39 -0.64 -2.44
CA PRO A 301 -18.61 -0.96 -3.65
C PRO A 301 -18.00 0.26 -4.37
N GLU A 302 -18.38 1.49 -4.00
CA GLU A 302 -17.76 2.70 -4.52
C GLU A 302 -16.37 3.00 -3.90
N PHE A 303 -16.00 2.31 -2.81
CA PHE A 303 -14.75 2.44 -2.03
C PHE A 303 -13.93 1.16 -2.16
#